data_47221fe4bc353f94205bc2bbc27de649
#
_entry.id   47221fe4bc353f94205bc2bbc27de649
#
_cell.length_a   1.000
_cell.length_b   1.000
_cell.length_c   1.000
_cell.angle_alpha   90.00
_cell.angle_beta   90.00
_cell.angle_gamma   90.00
#
_symmetry.space_group_name_H-M   'P 1'
#
loop_
_entity.id
_entity.type
_entity.pdbx_description
1 polymer ?
#
loop_
_entity_poly.entity_id
_entity_poly.type
_entity_poly.pdbx_seq_one_letter_code
_entity_poly.pdbx_strand_id
1 'polypeptide(L)'
;KEVYLIHEPMAAAIGIGIDIKQPKGNMIVDIGGGTTEIAVIALSGIVCDKSVKIAGDVFTNDIVYYMRRQHNLYVGERTAEKIKINVGSATEDLDNPPEEMSVQGRDLLSGKPKQVIVSHKEVARALDKSILRIEDAIMEALSQTPPELAADIYNTGIYLAGGGSMLRGLDKRIS
;
A
#
# COMPACT_ATOMS: atom_id res chain seq x y z
N LYS A 1 22.74 -26.29 11.59
CA LYS A 1 21.44 -25.66 11.28
C LYS A 1 21.36 -25.54 9.77
N GLU A 2 20.31 -26.08 9.18
CA GLU A 2 20.02 -25.90 7.76
C GLU A 2 19.26 -24.57 7.57
N VAL A 3 19.54 -23.84 6.48
CA VAL A 3 18.90 -22.57 6.12
C VAL A 3 18.34 -22.72 4.72
N TYR A 4 17.06 -22.39 4.57
CA TYR A 4 16.38 -22.40 3.29
C TYR A 4 15.96 -20.99 2.93
N LEU A 5 16.08 -20.63 1.64
CA LEU A 5 15.60 -19.37 1.10
C LEU A 5 14.24 -19.58 0.47
N ILE A 6 13.33 -18.64 0.71
CA ILE A 6 11.99 -18.60 0.10
C ILE A 6 11.76 -17.20 -0.45
N HIS A 7 11.07 -17.08 -1.57
CA HIS A 7 10.63 -15.80 -2.12
C HIS A 7 9.61 -15.13 -1.18
N GLU A 8 9.74 -13.83 -0.99
CA GLU A 8 8.89 -13.05 -0.08
C GLU A 8 7.39 -13.23 -0.35
N PRO A 9 6.88 -13.15 -1.61
CA PRO A 9 5.47 -13.40 -1.90
C PRO A 9 5.00 -14.82 -1.55
N MET A 10 5.88 -15.82 -1.68
CA MET A 10 5.57 -17.18 -1.26
C MET A 10 5.44 -17.30 0.26
N ALA A 11 6.32 -16.63 0.99
CA ALA A 11 6.24 -16.56 2.45
C ALA A 11 4.96 -15.86 2.91
N ALA A 12 4.59 -14.76 2.25
CA ALA A 12 3.34 -14.03 2.49
C ALA A 12 2.12 -14.94 2.24
N ALA A 13 2.09 -15.67 1.10
CA ALA A 13 1.02 -16.61 0.76
C ALA A 13 0.81 -17.68 1.84
N ILE A 14 1.90 -18.30 2.29
CA ILE A 14 1.88 -19.31 3.35
C ILE A 14 1.40 -18.67 4.66
N GLY A 15 1.88 -17.47 4.98
CA GLY A 15 1.55 -16.75 6.20
C GLY A 15 0.06 -16.42 6.34
N ILE A 16 -0.61 -16.09 5.24
CA ILE A 16 -2.06 -15.82 5.20
C ILE A 16 -2.91 -17.07 4.98
N GLY A 17 -2.28 -18.26 4.91
CA GLY A 17 -2.97 -19.55 4.85
C GLY A 17 -3.44 -19.99 3.47
N ILE A 18 -2.87 -19.46 2.39
CA ILE A 18 -3.17 -19.91 1.02
C ILE A 18 -2.54 -21.28 0.79
N ASP A 19 -3.32 -22.22 0.28
CA ASP A 19 -2.79 -23.50 -0.19
C ASP A 19 -2.15 -23.33 -1.57
N ILE A 20 -0.84 -23.03 -1.55
CA ILE A 20 -0.05 -22.79 -2.76
C ILE A 20 0.15 -24.03 -3.64
N LYS A 21 -0.18 -25.24 -3.17
CA LYS A 21 0.02 -26.50 -3.90
C LYS A 21 -1.08 -26.76 -4.93
N GLN A 22 -2.20 -26.08 -4.82
CA GLN A 22 -3.31 -26.26 -5.75
C GLN A 22 -2.99 -25.72 -7.14
N PRO A 23 -3.59 -26.31 -8.21
CA PRO A 23 -3.49 -25.79 -9.58
C PRO A 23 -4.45 -24.61 -9.79
N LYS A 24 -4.46 -23.66 -8.85
CA LYS A 24 -5.32 -22.49 -8.83
C LYS A 24 -4.47 -21.24 -8.74
N GLY A 25 -4.76 -20.24 -9.59
CA GLY A 25 -4.08 -18.95 -9.58
C GLY A 25 -4.47 -18.13 -8.35
N ASN A 26 -3.46 -17.73 -7.57
CA ASN A 26 -3.63 -16.80 -6.45
C ASN A 26 -2.73 -15.60 -6.67
N MET A 27 -3.28 -14.39 -6.68
CA MET A 27 -2.51 -13.17 -6.74
C MET A 27 -2.33 -12.59 -5.35
N ILE A 28 -1.08 -12.24 -5.04
CA ILE A 28 -0.70 -11.63 -3.77
C ILE A 28 -0.02 -10.30 -4.07
N VAL A 29 -0.41 -9.28 -3.33
CA VAL A 29 0.20 -7.95 -3.34
C VAL A 29 0.68 -7.66 -1.92
N ASP A 30 1.99 -7.75 -1.72
CA ASP A 30 2.64 -7.49 -0.44
C ASP A 30 3.22 -6.08 -0.45
N ILE A 31 2.64 -5.19 0.34
CA ILE A 31 3.03 -3.78 0.44
C ILE A 31 3.83 -3.59 1.72
N GLY A 32 5.15 -3.65 1.61
CA GLY A 32 6.07 -3.47 2.72
C GLY A 32 6.37 -2.01 3.05
N GLY A 33 7.55 -1.76 3.62
CA GLY A 33 8.06 -0.40 3.85
C GLY A 33 8.65 0.22 2.59
N GLY A 34 9.58 -0.47 1.92
CA GLY A 34 10.32 0.04 0.77
C GLY A 34 9.82 -0.42 -0.60
N THR A 35 9.23 -1.62 -0.67
CA THR A 35 8.78 -2.25 -1.92
C THR A 35 7.36 -2.77 -1.82
N THR A 36 6.70 -2.86 -2.96
CA THR A 36 5.49 -3.63 -3.17
C THR A 36 5.81 -4.78 -4.11
N GLU A 37 5.60 -6.00 -3.61
CA GLU A 37 5.81 -7.24 -4.36
C GLU A 37 4.46 -7.80 -4.80
N ILE A 38 4.31 -8.03 -6.10
CA ILE A 38 3.10 -8.57 -6.71
C ILE A 38 3.48 -9.92 -7.31
N ALA A 39 2.78 -10.98 -6.95
CA ALA A 39 3.04 -12.31 -7.53
C ALA A 39 1.76 -13.08 -7.77
N VAL A 40 1.76 -13.87 -8.86
CA VAL A 40 0.78 -14.90 -9.13
C VAL A 40 1.41 -16.26 -8.84
N ILE A 41 0.79 -17.02 -7.97
CA ILE A 41 1.27 -18.29 -7.46
C ILE A 41 0.29 -19.40 -7.84
N ALA A 42 0.81 -20.52 -8.38
CA ALA A 42 0.07 -21.74 -8.63
C ALA A 42 1.03 -22.93 -8.57
N LEU A 43 0.57 -24.11 -8.10
CA LEU A 43 1.36 -25.36 -8.04
C LEU A 43 2.73 -25.16 -7.36
N SER A 44 2.78 -24.43 -6.26
CA SER A 44 3.99 -24.10 -5.49
C SER A 44 5.05 -23.32 -6.30
N GLY A 45 4.69 -22.72 -7.44
CA GLY A 45 5.56 -21.92 -8.28
C GLY A 45 5.05 -20.49 -8.44
N ILE A 46 5.97 -19.56 -8.64
CA ILE A 46 5.65 -18.19 -9.07
C ILE A 46 5.51 -18.21 -10.59
N VAL A 47 4.32 -17.83 -11.08
CA VAL A 47 3.98 -17.80 -12.50
C VAL A 47 4.33 -16.43 -13.10
N CYS A 48 4.04 -15.39 -12.36
CA CYS A 48 4.35 -14.01 -12.73
C CYS A 48 4.71 -13.26 -11.44
N ASP A 49 5.71 -12.38 -11.52
CA ASP A 49 6.08 -11.49 -10.42
C ASP A 49 6.43 -10.10 -10.92
N LYS A 50 6.16 -9.11 -10.09
CA LYS A 50 6.48 -7.70 -10.31
C LYS A 50 6.87 -7.07 -9.00
N SER A 51 7.97 -6.32 -9.00
CA SER A 51 8.41 -5.53 -7.85
C SER A 51 8.45 -4.05 -8.20
N VAL A 52 7.88 -3.21 -7.34
CA VAL A 52 7.94 -1.75 -7.48
C VAL A 52 8.45 -1.10 -6.19
N LYS A 53 9.29 -0.09 -6.32
CA LYS A 53 9.84 0.67 -5.18
C LYS A 53 8.86 1.77 -4.72
N ILE A 54 7.64 1.37 -4.42
CA ILE A 54 6.58 2.23 -3.91
C ILE A 54 5.88 1.44 -2.82
N ALA A 55 5.97 1.92 -1.58
CA ALA A 55 5.37 1.29 -0.42
C ALA A 55 5.26 2.30 0.74
N GLY A 56 5.22 1.84 1.97
CA GLY A 56 4.99 2.64 3.16
C GLY A 56 5.88 3.88 3.30
N ASP A 57 7.16 3.79 2.94
CA ASP A 57 8.11 4.92 3.05
C ASP A 57 7.81 6.02 2.02
N VAL A 58 7.39 5.61 0.80
CA VAL A 58 6.94 6.56 -0.23
C VAL A 58 5.67 7.28 0.23
N PHE A 59 4.72 6.55 0.81
CA PHE A 59 3.50 7.15 1.37
C PHE A 59 3.82 8.17 2.46
N THR A 60 4.76 7.86 3.34
CA THR A 60 5.21 8.79 4.39
C THR A 60 5.82 10.06 3.78
N ASN A 61 6.65 9.91 2.75
CA ASN A 61 7.25 11.04 2.05
C ASN A 61 6.20 11.88 1.30
N ASP A 62 5.22 11.26 0.65
CA ASP A 62 4.12 11.97 -0.02
C ASP A 62 3.34 12.85 0.97
N ILE A 63 3.10 12.36 2.18
CA ILE A 63 2.47 13.13 3.26
C ILE A 63 3.35 14.32 3.65
N VAL A 64 4.68 14.13 3.82
CA VAL A 64 5.61 15.25 4.11
C VAL A 64 5.52 16.31 3.02
N TYR A 65 5.52 15.91 1.74
CA TYR A 65 5.40 16.84 0.62
C TYR A 65 4.05 17.55 0.59
N TYR A 66 2.96 16.82 0.86
CA TYR A 66 1.62 17.40 0.92
C TYR A 66 1.52 18.48 2.02
N MET A 67 2.00 18.17 3.23
CA MET A 67 2.01 19.12 4.35
C MET A 67 2.78 20.40 4.02
N ARG A 68 3.91 20.27 3.32
CA ARG A 68 4.68 21.45 2.85
C ARG A 68 3.90 22.29 1.85
N ARG A 69 3.28 21.65 0.86
CA ARG A 69 2.62 22.36 -0.26
C ARG A 69 1.29 22.96 0.13
N GLN A 70 0.47 22.24 0.88
CA GLN A 70 -0.91 22.66 1.16
C GLN A 70 -1.01 23.49 2.45
N HIS A 71 -0.20 23.17 3.44
CA HIS A 71 -0.27 23.81 4.75
C HIS A 71 0.90 24.74 5.06
N ASN A 72 1.92 24.82 4.19
CA ASN A 72 3.20 25.48 4.47
C ASN A 72 3.81 24.98 5.80
N LEU A 73 3.59 23.72 6.14
CA LEU A 73 4.00 23.12 7.39
C LEU A 73 5.12 22.09 7.15
N TYR A 74 6.24 22.30 7.83
CA TYR A 74 7.30 21.30 7.87
C TYR A 74 7.04 20.33 9.02
N VAL A 75 6.85 19.05 8.66
CA VAL A 75 6.76 17.92 9.57
C VAL A 75 7.89 16.94 9.29
N GLY A 76 8.40 16.29 10.32
CA GLY A 76 9.39 15.21 10.15
C GLY A 76 8.71 13.88 9.78
N GLU A 77 9.49 12.92 9.28
CA GLU A 77 9.02 11.58 8.88
C GLU A 77 8.22 10.87 9.98
N ARG A 78 8.68 10.92 11.22
CA ARG A 78 7.94 10.33 12.36
C ARG A 78 6.53 10.92 12.53
N THR A 79 6.35 12.19 12.27
CA THR A 79 5.03 12.85 12.34
C THR A 79 4.18 12.44 11.14
N ALA A 80 4.77 12.40 9.94
CA ALA A 80 4.08 11.94 8.74
C ALA A 80 3.66 10.47 8.83
N GLU A 81 4.50 9.62 9.42
CA GLU A 81 4.15 8.22 9.72
C GLU A 81 2.95 8.12 10.66
N LYS A 82 2.90 8.95 11.71
CA LYS A 82 1.75 9.03 12.61
C LYS A 82 0.48 9.49 11.88
N ILE A 83 0.59 10.47 10.97
CA ILE A 83 -0.53 10.91 10.13
C ILE A 83 -1.03 9.74 9.28
N LYS A 84 -0.12 9.02 8.59
CA LYS A 84 -0.44 7.84 7.79
C LYS A 84 -1.20 6.78 8.58
N ILE A 85 -0.73 6.44 9.78
CA ILE A 85 -1.35 5.41 10.62
C ILE A 85 -2.73 5.85 11.15
N ASN A 86 -2.87 7.09 11.62
CA ASN A 86 -4.07 7.55 12.30
C ASN A 86 -5.18 8.00 11.33
N VAL A 87 -4.82 8.74 10.29
CA VAL A 87 -5.79 9.32 9.34
C VAL A 87 -5.54 8.93 7.89
N GLY A 88 -4.59 8.00 7.63
CA GLY A 88 -4.29 7.52 6.28
C GLY A 88 -5.46 6.81 5.63
N SER A 89 -5.68 7.11 4.37
CA SER A 89 -6.68 6.48 3.52
C SER A 89 -6.23 6.44 2.06
N ALA A 90 -6.65 5.41 1.34
CA ALA A 90 -6.46 5.28 -0.11
C ALA A 90 -7.60 5.93 -0.90
N THR A 91 -8.71 6.29 -0.26
CA THR A 91 -9.88 6.90 -0.87
C THR A 91 -10.44 8.01 0.00
N GLU A 92 -11.13 8.99 -0.63
CA GLU A 92 -11.84 10.04 0.11
C GLU A 92 -13.16 9.54 0.70
N ASP A 93 -13.75 8.50 0.09
CA ASP A 93 -15.03 7.92 0.50
C ASP A 93 -14.82 6.68 1.37
N LEU A 94 -14.88 6.89 2.68
CA LEU A 94 -14.87 5.82 3.68
C LEU A 94 -16.21 5.71 4.37
N ASP A 95 -16.70 4.49 4.60
CA ASP A 95 -17.94 4.26 5.37
C ASP A 95 -17.77 4.69 6.84
N ASN A 96 -16.57 4.46 7.41
CA ASN A 96 -16.22 4.82 8.77
C ASN A 96 -14.92 5.64 8.76
N PRO A 97 -14.98 6.95 8.47
CA PRO A 97 -13.80 7.79 8.43
C PRO A 97 -13.20 7.95 9.84
N PRO A 98 -11.87 7.98 9.95
CA PRO A 98 -11.22 8.31 11.22
C PRO A 98 -11.48 9.77 11.59
N GLU A 99 -11.36 10.09 12.88
CA GLU A 99 -11.37 11.47 13.36
C GLU A 99 -10.19 12.24 12.77
N GLU A 100 -10.41 13.53 12.52
CA GLU A 100 -9.36 14.43 12.05
C GLU A 100 -8.24 14.55 13.08
N MET A 101 -7.01 14.66 12.62
CA MET A 101 -5.82 14.70 13.47
C MET A 101 -5.24 16.11 13.56
N SER A 102 -5.02 16.60 14.78
CA SER A 102 -4.24 17.82 15.00
C SER A 102 -2.76 17.52 14.86
N VAL A 103 -2.09 18.25 13.97
CA VAL A 103 -0.67 18.08 13.62
C VAL A 103 0.09 19.37 13.89
N GLN A 104 1.20 19.26 14.61
CA GLN A 104 2.09 20.37 14.90
C GLN A 104 3.38 20.24 14.09
N GLY A 105 3.88 21.36 13.62
CA GLY A 105 5.12 21.46 12.87
C GLY A 105 5.65 22.88 12.85
N ARG A 106 6.64 23.13 11.99
CA ARG A 106 7.21 24.47 11.78
C ARG A 106 6.60 25.11 10.54
N ASP A 107 6.01 26.27 10.70
CA ASP A 107 5.57 27.10 9.58
C ASP A 107 6.75 27.49 8.70
N LEU A 108 6.66 27.23 7.41
CA LEU A 108 7.74 27.49 6.46
C LEU A 108 7.91 28.97 6.11
N LEU A 109 6.89 29.79 6.33
CA LEU A 109 6.93 31.22 6.04
C LEU A 109 7.51 32.00 7.22
N SER A 110 7.00 31.75 8.42
CA SER A 110 7.38 32.50 9.63
C SER A 110 8.47 31.83 10.47
N GLY A 111 8.74 30.53 10.24
CA GLY A 111 9.65 29.72 11.04
C GLY A 111 9.11 29.34 12.43
N LYS A 112 7.92 29.81 12.81
CA LYS A 112 7.31 29.58 14.11
C LYS A 112 6.60 28.24 14.21
N PRO A 113 6.34 27.71 15.42
CA PRO A 113 5.45 26.57 15.60
C PRO A 113 4.05 26.90 15.07
N LYS A 114 3.45 25.95 14.36
CA LYS A 114 2.10 26.03 13.78
C LYS A 114 1.38 24.71 13.95
N GLN A 115 0.09 24.77 14.12
CA GLN A 115 -0.79 23.62 14.22
C GLN A 115 -1.83 23.67 13.10
N VAL A 116 -2.11 22.53 12.50
CA VAL A 116 -3.15 22.32 11.48
C VAL A 116 -3.96 21.10 11.79
N ILE A 117 -5.17 21.03 11.28
CA ILE A 117 -6.02 19.83 11.34
C ILE A 117 -5.90 19.13 9.99
N VAL A 118 -5.71 17.81 10.01
CA VAL A 118 -5.53 16.98 8.81
C VAL A 118 -6.61 15.90 8.79
N SER A 119 -7.30 15.81 7.66
CA SER A 119 -8.36 14.82 7.43
C SER A 119 -7.85 13.64 6.59
N HIS A 120 -8.57 12.50 6.63
CA HIS A 120 -8.29 11.35 5.75
C HIS A 120 -8.41 11.70 4.26
N LYS A 121 -9.29 12.64 3.88
CA LYS A 121 -9.45 13.09 2.49
C LYS A 121 -8.19 13.77 1.96
N GLU A 122 -7.54 14.56 2.79
CA GLU A 122 -6.28 15.21 2.43
C GLU A 122 -5.17 14.18 2.25
N VAL A 123 -5.12 13.18 3.13
CA VAL A 123 -4.13 12.12 3.02
C VAL A 123 -4.41 11.25 1.78
N ALA A 124 -5.67 10.93 1.47
CA ALA A 124 -6.02 10.22 0.24
C ALA A 124 -5.51 10.94 -1.02
N ARG A 125 -5.69 12.28 -1.08
CA ARG A 125 -5.16 13.10 -2.19
C ARG A 125 -3.63 13.10 -2.23
N ALA A 126 -2.98 13.10 -1.07
CA ALA A 126 -1.53 13.05 -1.00
C ALA A 126 -0.97 11.75 -1.59
N LEU A 127 -1.63 10.62 -1.33
CA LEU A 127 -1.19 9.28 -1.69
C LEU A 127 -1.62 8.83 -3.08
N ASP A 128 -2.56 9.54 -3.71
CA ASP A 128 -3.24 9.12 -4.94
C ASP A 128 -2.28 8.67 -6.05
N LYS A 129 -1.26 9.46 -6.34
CA LYS A 129 -0.29 9.14 -7.39
C LYS A 129 0.53 7.88 -7.12
N SER A 130 0.89 7.67 -5.86
CA SER A 130 1.69 6.50 -5.47
C SER A 130 0.84 5.25 -5.49
N ILE A 131 -0.42 5.33 -5.09
CA ILE A 131 -1.37 4.20 -5.15
C ILE A 131 -1.68 3.86 -6.60
N LEU A 132 -1.95 4.83 -7.49
CA LEU A 132 -2.15 4.60 -8.94
C LEU A 132 -1.01 3.80 -9.56
N ARG A 133 0.24 4.07 -9.19
CA ARG A 133 1.39 3.32 -9.70
C ARG A 133 1.43 1.87 -9.20
N ILE A 134 0.89 1.59 -8.02
CA ILE A 134 0.72 0.22 -7.54
C ILE A 134 -0.40 -0.47 -8.33
N GLU A 135 -1.52 0.21 -8.57
CA GLU A 135 -2.62 -0.27 -9.41
C GLU A 135 -2.13 -0.61 -10.83
N ASP A 136 -1.35 0.27 -11.45
CA ASP A 136 -0.73 0.03 -12.77
C ASP A 136 0.15 -1.23 -12.76
N ALA A 137 0.94 -1.43 -11.72
CA ALA A 137 1.79 -2.61 -11.59
C ALA A 137 0.98 -3.91 -11.39
N ILE A 138 -0.15 -3.85 -10.67
CA ILE A 138 -1.09 -4.97 -10.53
C ILE A 138 -1.70 -5.31 -11.88
N MET A 139 -2.17 -4.30 -12.63
CA MET A 139 -2.74 -4.50 -13.97
C MET A 139 -1.71 -5.07 -14.95
N GLU A 140 -0.46 -4.62 -14.88
CA GLU A 140 0.63 -5.17 -15.68
C GLU A 140 0.87 -6.66 -15.35
N ALA A 141 0.92 -7.03 -14.07
CA ALA A 141 1.07 -8.42 -13.66
C ALA A 141 -0.11 -9.30 -14.11
N LEU A 142 -1.34 -8.79 -14.01
CA LEU A 142 -2.55 -9.48 -14.51
C LEU A 142 -2.48 -9.70 -16.02
N SER A 143 -2.02 -8.71 -16.78
CA SER A 143 -1.91 -8.81 -18.24
C SER A 143 -0.90 -9.87 -18.70
N GLN A 144 0.08 -10.20 -17.88
CA GLN A 144 1.10 -11.24 -18.12
C GLN A 144 0.68 -12.61 -17.58
N THR A 145 -0.42 -12.68 -16.85
CA THR A 145 -0.93 -13.92 -16.24
C THR A 145 -1.66 -14.76 -17.29
N PRO A 146 -1.42 -16.10 -17.34
CA PRO A 146 -2.18 -17.00 -18.21
C PRO A 146 -3.70 -16.88 -17.98
N PRO A 147 -4.54 -16.96 -19.04
CA PRO A 147 -5.97 -16.72 -18.96
C PRO A 147 -6.70 -17.57 -17.91
N GLU A 148 -6.31 -18.85 -17.76
CA GLU A 148 -6.92 -19.77 -16.80
C GLU A 148 -6.69 -19.32 -15.35
N LEU A 149 -5.45 -18.89 -15.06
CA LEU A 149 -5.10 -18.37 -13.73
C LEU A 149 -5.70 -16.99 -13.48
N ALA A 150 -5.82 -16.15 -14.51
CA ALA A 150 -6.52 -14.87 -14.41
C ALA A 150 -8.02 -15.07 -14.09
N ALA A 151 -8.66 -16.08 -14.66
CA ALA A 151 -10.03 -16.45 -14.32
C ALA A 151 -10.18 -16.92 -12.85
N ASP A 152 -9.19 -17.62 -12.32
CA ASP A 152 -9.17 -17.98 -10.90
C ASP A 152 -9.07 -16.74 -10.01
N ILE A 153 -8.19 -15.80 -10.36
CA ILE A 153 -8.00 -14.55 -9.62
C ILE A 153 -9.28 -13.69 -9.66
N TYR A 154 -9.98 -13.65 -10.81
CA TYR A 154 -11.26 -12.96 -10.92
C TYR A 154 -12.30 -13.50 -9.93
N ASN A 155 -12.33 -14.81 -9.71
CA ASN A 155 -13.28 -15.46 -8.80
C ASN A 155 -12.88 -15.35 -7.33
N THR A 156 -11.57 -15.33 -7.03
CA THR A 156 -11.06 -15.32 -5.64
C THR A 156 -10.67 -13.94 -5.14
N GLY A 157 -10.41 -13.01 -6.04
CA GLY A 157 -9.87 -11.70 -5.71
C GLY A 157 -8.35 -11.73 -5.51
N ILE A 158 -7.83 -10.59 -5.07
CA ILE A 158 -6.41 -10.34 -4.79
C ILE A 158 -6.19 -10.36 -3.28
N TYR A 159 -5.15 -11.06 -2.84
CA TYR A 159 -4.76 -11.08 -1.43
C TYR A 159 -3.79 -9.93 -1.16
N LEU A 160 -4.12 -9.11 -0.17
CA LEU A 160 -3.27 -8.02 0.28
C LEU A 160 -2.49 -8.44 1.53
N ALA A 161 -1.19 -8.20 1.53
CA ALA A 161 -0.27 -8.47 2.63
C ALA A 161 0.64 -7.27 2.90
N GLY A 162 1.42 -7.35 3.98
CA GLY A 162 2.34 -6.29 4.39
C GLY A 162 1.70 -5.15 5.17
N GLY A 163 2.53 -4.34 5.81
CA GLY A 163 2.06 -3.21 6.64
C GLY A 163 1.35 -2.12 5.85
N GLY A 164 1.74 -1.89 4.59
CA GLY A 164 1.12 -0.90 3.71
C GLY A 164 -0.31 -1.26 3.29
N SER A 165 -0.66 -2.55 3.30
CA SER A 165 -2.02 -3.03 3.00
C SER A 165 -3.05 -2.62 4.07
N MET A 166 -2.59 -2.22 5.25
CA MET A 166 -3.43 -1.72 6.34
C MET A 166 -3.97 -0.31 6.09
N LEU A 167 -3.59 0.34 4.98
CA LEU A 167 -4.12 1.65 4.61
C LEU A 167 -5.63 1.55 4.34
N ARG A 168 -6.41 2.37 5.04
CA ARG A 168 -7.89 2.32 4.97
C ARG A 168 -8.39 2.51 3.54
N GLY A 169 -9.34 1.69 3.12
CA GLY A 169 -9.96 1.77 1.80
C GLY A 169 -9.08 1.33 0.64
N LEU A 170 -7.89 0.77 0.90
CA LEU A 170 -7.03 0.24 -0.16
C LEU A 170 -7.63 -0.99 -0.82
N ASP A 171 -8.27 -1.85 -0.05
CA ASP A 171 -9.05 -3.00 -0.50
C ASP A 171 -10.14 -2.60 -1.50
N LYS A 172 -10.92 -1.55 -1.19
CA LYS A 172 -11.96 -1.02 -2.06
C LYS A 172 -11.40 -0.39 -3.34
N ARG A 173 -10.20 0.15 -3.27
CA ARG A 173 -9.58 0.84 -4.40
C ARG A 173 -8.94 -0.13 -5.40
N ILE A 174 -8.47 -1.29 -4.92
CA ILE A 174 -7.84 -2.33 -5.76
C ILE A 174 -8.87 -3.35 -6.30
N SER A 175 -10.11 -3.32 -5.80
CA SER A 175 -11.20 -4.25 -6.19
C SER A 175 -11.67 -4.10 -7.63
#